data_8e9e0f2e2271b003dd8c830e653fe8d8
#
_entry.id   8e9e0f2e2271b003dd8c830e653fe8d8
#
_cell.length_a   1.000
_cell.length_b   1.000
_cell.length_c   1.000
_cell.angle_alpha   90.00
_cell.angle_beta   90.00
_cell.angle_gamma   90.00
#
_symmetry.space_group_name_H-M   'P 1'
#
loop_
_entity.id
_entity.type
_entity.pdbx_description
1 polymer ?
#
loop_
_entity_poly.entity_id
_entity_poly.type
_entity_poly.pdbx_seq_one_letter_code
_entity_poly.pdbx_strand_id
1 'polypeptide(L)'
;IEAGYKSVEMMKKYVQGTMRPEVLTGLGGFSGAFSMEKFKNMEKPTLVSGTDGVGTKLKLAFLMDKHDTIGIDCVAMCVNDIACAGGEPLFFLDYIACGKNYPEKIAAIVSGVAEGCKQSDAALIGGETAEHPGLMPEEEYDLAGFAVGVVDEKDIITGADVKAGDVLIG
;
A
#
# COMPACT_ATOMS: atom_id res chain seq x y z
N ILE A 1 -0.18 24.22 3.08
CA ILE A 1 -1.58 23.85 3.42
C ILE A 1 -2.40 23.70 2.12
N GLU A 2 -2.46 24.71 1.23
CA GLU A 2 -3.24 24.65 -0.02
C GLU A 2 -2.80 23.50 -0.96
N ALA A 3 -1.49 23.28 -1.10
CA ALA A 3 -0.95 22.17 -1.89
C ALA A 3 -1.43 20.81 -1.36
N GLY A 4 -1.46 20.63 -0.03
CA GLY A 4 -1.97 19.41 0.59
C GLY A 4 -3.44 19.16 0.27
N TYR A 5 -4.30 20.17 0.38
CA TYR A 5 -5.72 20.03 0.00
C TYR A 5 -5.90 19.71 -1.48
N LYS A 6 -5.11 20.34 -2.36
CA LYS A 6 -5.14 20.04 -3.79
C LYS A 6 -4.70 18.60 -4.09
N SER A 7 -3.63 18.11 -3.45
CA SER A 7 -3.19 16.71 -3.57
C SER A 7 -4.31 15.75 -3.20
N VAL A 8 -4.94 15.95 -2.03
CA VAL A 8 -6.04 15.10 -1.56
C VAL A 8 -7.20 15.10 -2.55
N GLU A 9 -7.59 16.26 -3.09
CA GLU A 9 -8.68 16.32 -4.07
C GLU A 9 -8.36 15.55 -5.35
N MET A 10 -7.12 15.66 -5.83
CA MET A 10 -6.67 14.97 -7.05
C MET A 10 -6.59 13.44 -6.87
N MET A 11 -6.26 12.95 -5.65
CA MET A 11 -6.15 11.49 -5.40
C MET A 11 -7.49 10.81 -5.15
N LYS A 12 -8.55 11.52 -4.73
CA LYS A 12 -9.85 10.93 -4.34
C LYS A 12 -10.36 9.88 -5.31
N LYS A 13 -10.36 10.19 -6.61
CA LYS A 13 -10.86 9.26 -7.65
C LYS A 13 -10.08 7.94 -7.72
N TYR A 14 -8.77 7.99 -7.47
CA TYR A 14 -7.92 6.80 -7.49
C TYR A 14 -8.20 5.93 -6.28
N VAL A 15 -8.22 6.53 -5.09
CA VAL A 15 -8.50 5.85 -3.83
C VAL A 15 -9.91 5.24 -3.83
N GLN A 16 -10.92 5.98 -4.30
CA GLN A 16 -12.28 5.46 -4.43
C GLN A 16 -12.36 4.21 -5.33
N GLY A 17 -11.52 4.13 -6.35
CA GLY A 17 -11.44 2.97 -7.24
C GLY A 17 -10.91 1.70 -6.59
N THR A 18 -10.36 1.76 -5.36
CA THR A 18 -9.86 0.61 -4.61
C THR A 18 -10.82 0.12 -3.53
N MET A 19 -11.95 0.83 -3.33
CA MET A 19 -12.86 0.53 -2.22
C MET A 19 -13.52 -0.83 -2.38
N ARG A 20 -13.53 -1.57 -1.29
CA ARG A 20 -14.19 -2.87 -1.15
C ARG A 20 -15.45 -2.71 -0.30
N PRO A 21 -16.43 -3.64 -0.40
CA PRO A 21 -17.63 -3.61 0.43
C PRO A 21 -17.35 -3.62 1.94
N GLU A 22 -16.24 -4.19 2.35
CA GLU A 22 -15.82 -4.29 3.74
C GLU A 22 -15.28 -2.97 4.32
N VAL A 23 -14.97 -1.97 3.48
CA VAL A 23 -14.49 -0.66 3.95
C VAL A 23 -15.65 0.15 4.53
N LEU A 24 -15.54 0.51 5.81
CA LEU A 24 -16.62 1.20 6.55
C LEU A 24 -16.41 2.72 6.65
N THR A 25 -15.21 3.21 6.35
CA THR A 25 -14.86 4.64 6.44
C THR A 25 -14.47 5.18 5.08
N GLY A 26 -14.90 6.41 4.78
CA GLY A 26 -14.45 7.15 3.60
C GLY A 26 -13.14 7.88 3.83
N LEU A 27 -12.59 8.46 2.75
CA LEU A 27 -11.45 9.38 2.80
C LEU A 27 -11.75 10.59 3.67
N GLY A 28 -10.77 10.98 4.49
CA GLY A 28 -10.82 12.19 5.34
C GLY A 28 -11.17 11.92 6.79
N GLY A 29 -11.36 10.68 7.19
CA GLY A 29 -11.42 10.27 8.61
C GLY A 29 -10.03 10.15 9.23
N PHE A 30 -9.97 10.07 10.58
CA PHE A 30 -8.71 9.86 11.31
C PHE A 30 -8.20 8.41 11.25
N SER A 31 -9.07 7.45 10.92
CA SER A 31 -8.69 6.04 10.81
C SER A 31 -9.47 5.37 9.68
N GLY A 32 -8.84 4.37 9.06
CA GLY A 32 -9.52 3.42 8.19
C GLY A 32 -10.18 2.31 9.03
N ALA A 33 -11.41 1.94 8.70
CA ALA A 33 -12.10 0.82 9.31
C ALA A 33 -12.48 -0.21 8.25
N PHE A 34 -12.20 -1.47 8.54
CA PHE A 34 -12.45 -2.60 7.65
C PHE A 34 -13.23 -3.67 8.38
N SER A 35 -14.36 -4.11 7.81
CA SER A 35 -15.21 -5.14 8.42
C SER A 35 -14.62 -6.53 8.26
N MET A 36 -14.57 -7.30 9.33
CA MET A 36 -14.16 -8.70 9.32
C MET A 36 -15.34 -9.67 9.12
N GLU A 37 -16.55 -9.17 8.83
CA GLU A 37 -17.77 -9.98 8.68
C GLU A 37 -17.63 -11.08 7.62
N LYS A 38 -16.94 -10.81 6.51
CA LYS A 38 -16.63 -11.79 5.44
C LYS A 38 -15.87 -13.01 5.98
N PHE A 39 -15.06 -12.82 7.02
CA PHE A 39 -14.12 -13.81 7.56
C PHE A 39 -14.61 -14.50 8.83
N LYS A 40 -15.85 -14.25 9.25
CA LYS A 40 -16.46 -14.81 10.48
C LYS A 40 -16.51 -16.34 10.53
N ASN A 41 -16.40 -17.02 9.40
CA ASN A 41 -16.41 -18.49 9.31
C ASN A 41 -15.00 -19.10 9.39
N MET A 42 -13.94 -18.29 9.46
CA MET A 42 -12.61 -18.78 9.79
C MET A 42 -12.60 -19.30 11.23
N GLU A 43 -11.92 -20.40 11.47
CA GLU A 43 -11.83 -21.01 12.80
C GLU A 43 -11.02 -20.11 13.75
N LYS A 44 -9.87 -19.62 13.26
CA LYS A 44 -8.99 -18.70 13.98
C LYS A 44 -8.45 -17.63 13.05
N PRO A 45 -9.25 -16.59 12.73
CA PRO A 45 -8.81 -15.54 11.83
C PRO A 45 -7.61 -14.80 12.42
N THR A 46 -6.48 -14.86 11.72
CA THR A 46 -5.21 -14.27 12.14
C THR A 46 -4.82 -13.16 11.17
N LEU A 47 -4.48 -11.99 11.70
CA LEU A 47 -3.96 -10.89 10.90
C LEU A 47 -2.48 -11.14 10.59
N VAL A 48 -2.11 -10.91 9.34
CA VAL A 48 -0.73 -10.88 8.85
C VAL A 48 -0.46 -9.50 8.26
N SER A 49 0.77 -9.04 8.33
CA SER A 49 1.11 -7.70 7.84
C SER A 49 2.52 -7.66 7.25
N GLY A 50 2.70 -6.80 6.25
CA GLY A 50 3.98 -6.48 5.65
C GLY A 50 4.16 -4.96 5.55
N THR A 51 5.36 -4.48 5.78
CA THR A 51 5.74 -3.08 5.56
C THR A 51 7.07 -3.03 4.85
N ASP A 52 7.17 -2.17 3.86
CA ASP A 52 8.41 -1.97 3.10
C ASP A 52 8.48 -0.55 2.52
N GLY A 53 9.69 -0.10 2.23
CA GLY A 53 9.98 1.13 1.52
C GLY A 53 10.55 0.85 0.14
N VAL A 54 10.17 1.65 -0.86
CA VAL A 54 10.64 1.48 -2.24
C VAL A 54 12.17 1.56 -2.35
N GLY A 55 12.79 2.42 -1.53
CA GLY A 55 14.24 2.53 -1.44
C GLY A 55 14.90 3.05 -2.72
N THR A 56 16.01 2.44 -3.11
CA THR A 56 16.86 2.97 -4.21
C THR A 56 16.19 2.96 -5.59
N LYS A 57 15.10 2.21 -5.79
CA LYS A 57 14.31 2.23 -7.04
C LYS A 57 13.68 3.59 -7.31
N LEU A 58 13.45 4.41 -6.27
CA LEU A 58 13.01 5.81 -6.42
C LEU A 58 13.94 6.63 -7.30
N LYS A 59 15.24 6.30 -7.31
CA LYS A 59 16.21 7.00 -8.19
C LYS A 59 15.86 6.89 -9.66
N LEU A 60 15.28 5.76 -10.08
CA LEU A 60 14.82 5.60 -11.46
C LEU A 60 13.60 6.49 -11.74
N ALA A 61 12.66 6.58 -10.79
CA ALA A 61 11.50 7.47 -10.91
C ALA A 61 11.95 8.93 -11.07
N PHE A 62 12.94 9.37 -10.29
CA PHE A 62 13.50 10.72 -10.40
C PHE A 62 14.20 10.96 -11.74
N LEU A 63 15.05 10.03 -12.18
CA LEU A 63 15.80 10.17 -13.44
C LEU A 63 14.90 10.19 -14.67
N MET A 64 13.78 9.48 -14.62
CA MET A 64 12.81 9.38 -15.72
C MET A 64 11.68 10.42 -15.61
N ASP A 65 11.60 11.15 -14.50
CA ASP A 65 10.45 12.00 -14.14
C ASP A 65 9.12 11.25 -14.31
N LYS A 66 9.10 9.97 -13.85
CA LYS A 66 7.94 9.08 -13.97
C LYS A 66 7.55 8.54 -12.61
N HIS A 67 6.40 8.97 -12.10
CA HIS A 67 5.98 8.74 -10.72
C HIS A 67 4.69 7.92 -10.58
N ASP A 68 4.03 7.60 -11.69
CA ASP A 68 2.72 6.92 -11.71
C ASP A 68 2.81 5.38 -11.62
N THR A 69 4.01 4.80 -11.67
CA THR A 69 4.22 3.35 -11.60
C THR A 69 4.93 2.90 -10.32
N ILE A 70 5.66 3.79 -9.65
CA ILE A 70 6.43 3.45 -8.45
C ILE A 70 5.54 3.00 -7.29
N GLY A 71 4.29 3.47 -7.25
CA GLY A 71 3.31 3.04 -6.25
C GLY A 71 2.89 1.57 -6.40
N ILE A 72 2.86 1.03 -7.63
CA ILE A 72 2.60 -0.39 -7.87
C ILE A 72 3.67 -1.24 -7.20
N ASP A 73 4.93 -0.83 -7.36
CA ASP A 73 6.08 -1.49 -6.76
C ASP A 73 6.01 -1.47 -5.22
N CYS A 74 5.66 -0.32 -4.64
CA CYS A 74 5.48 -0.17 -3.20
C CYS A 74 4.42 -1.15 -2.65
N VAL A 75 3.26 -1.24 -3.30
CA VAL A 75 2.20 -2.17 -2.89
C VAL A 75 2.65 -3.62 -3.05
N ALA A 76 3.27 -3.97 -4.18
CA ALA A 76 3.72 -5.32 -4.45
C ALA A 76 4.68 -5.86 -3.38
N MET A 77 5.65 -5.04 -2.93
CA MET A 77 6.59 -5.44 -1.87
C MET A 77 5.87 -5.84 -0.58
N CYS A 78 4.89 -5.05 -0.16
CA CYS A 78 4.15 -5.30 1.08
C CYS A 78 3.16 -6.47 0.97
N VAL A 79 2.40 -6.56 -0.14
CA VAL A 79 1.38 -7.61 -0.29
C VAL A 79 1.98 -8.97 -0.62
N ASN A 80 3.18 -9.03 -1.21
CA ASN A 80 3.89 -10.28 -1.43
C ASN A 80 4.26 -10.95 -0.10
N ASP A 81 4.61 -10.20 0.94
CA ASP A 81 4.85 -10.74 2.27
C ASP A 81 3.60 -11.40 2.85
N ILE A 82 2.43 -10.79 2.64
CA ILE A 82 1.14 -11.36 3.04
C ILE A 82 0.86 -12.64 2.26
N ALA A 83 1.05 -12.63 0.94
CA ALA A 83 0.84 -13.78 0.07
C ALA A 83 1.78 -14.94 0.44
N CYS A 84 3.05 -14.66 0.73
CA CYS A 84 4.02 -15.66 1.19
C CYS A 84 3.60 -16.32 2.52
N ALA A 85 2.89 -15.60 3.37
CA ALA A 85 2.32 -16.14 4.60
C ALA A 85 0.99 -16.89 4.40
N GLY A 86 0.47 -16.97 3.17
CA GLY A 86 -0.82 -17.58 2.86
C GLY A 86 -2.03 -16.68 3.10
N GLY A 87 -1.81 -15.38 3.32
CA GLY A 87 -2.86 -14.42 3.64
C GLY A 87 -3.55 -13.81 2.42
N GLU A 88 -4.83 -13.45 2.59
CA GLU A 88 -5.58 -12.58 1.67
C GLU A 88 -5.30 -11.12 2.04
N PRO A 89 -4.77 -10.26 1.15
CA PRO A 89 -4.64 -8.84 1.40
C PRO A 89 -6.01 -8.19 1.65
N LEU A 90 -6.11 -7.32 2.65
CA LEU A 90 -7.34 -6.62 3.00
C LEU A 90 -7.27 -5.15 2.66
N PHE A 91 -6.27 -4.47 3.20
CA PHE A 91 -6.10 -3.04 3.01
C PHE A 91 -4.64 -2.60 3.07
N PHE A 92 -4.42 -1.42 2.57
CA PHE A 92 -3.12 -0.79 2.43
C PHE A 92 -3.15 0.64 2.98
N LEU A 93 -2.02 1.06 3.54
CA LEU A 93 -1.71 2.41 3.96
C LEU A 93 -0.38 2.82 3.34
N ASP A 94 -0.29 4.02 2.77
CA ASP A 94 0.96 4.57 2.27
C ASP A 94 1.53 5.66 3.19
N TYR A 95 2.83 5.86 3.12
CA TYR A 95 3.50 7.00 3.71
C TYR A 95 4.42 7.64 2.66
N ILE A 96 4.15 8.90 2.34
CA ILE A 96 4.95 9.70 1.42
C ILE A 96 5.64 10.81 2.22
N ALA A 97 6.96 10.70 2.41
CA ALA A 97 7.78 11.79 2.90
C ALA A 97 8.33 12.56 1.71
N CYS A 98 8.13 13.86 1.62
CA CYS A 98 8.61 14.67 0.51
C CYS A 98 9.30 15.95 0.98
N GLY A 99 10.30 16.43 0.21
CA GLY A 99 10.93 17.73 0.49
C GLY A 99 9.94 18.86 0.31
N LYS A 100 9.08 18.75 -0.71
CA LYS A 100 7.99 19.67 -1.00
C LYS A 100 6.80 18.97 -1.64
N ASN A 101 5.61 19.34 -1.22
CA ASN A 101 4.38 18.79 -1.80
C ASN A 101 4.09 19.45 -3.17
N TYR A 102 4.34 18.70 -4.23
CA TYR A 102 3.90 19.01 -5.58
C TYR A 102 2.64 18.19 -5.88
N PRO A 103 1.44 18.79 -5.88
CA PRO A 103 0.18 18.05 -5.91
C PRO A 103 0.04 17.05 -7.04
N GLU A 104 0.51 17.40 -8.24
CA GLU A 104 0.45 16.55 -9.42
C GLU A 104 1.38 15.33 -9.27
N LYS A 105 2.57 15.51 -8.69
CA LYS A 105 3.53 14.43 -8.42
C LYS A 105 2.97 13.48 -7.35
N ILE A 106 2.46 14.02 -6.24
CA ILE A 106 1.84 13.21 -5.18
C ILE A 106 0.64 12.42 -5.73
N ALA A 107 -0.22 13.06 -6.51
CA ALA A 107 -1.36 12.37 -7.12
C ALA A 107 -0.93 11.26 -8.10
N ALA A 108 0.17 11.44 -8.84
CA ALA A 108 0.73 10.40 -9.70
C ALA A 108 1.24 9.21 -8.88
N ILE A 109 1.98 9.45 -7.78
CA ILE A 109 2.45 8.39 -6.88
C ILE A 109 1.25 7.59 -6.35
N VAL A 110 0.24 8.27 -5.81
CA VAL A 110 -0.95 7.62 -5.25
C VAL A 110 -1.77 6.90 -6.33
N SER A 111 -1.76 7.37 -7.58
CA SER A 111 -2.41 6.63 -8.68
C SER A 111 -1.76 5.26 -8.89
N GLY A 112 -0.44 5.17 -8.78
CA GLY A 112 0.31 3.91 -8.82
C GLY A 112 0.01 3.02 -7.61
N VAL A 113 -0.05 3.59 -6.40
CA VAL A 113 -0.45 2.85 -5.19
C VAL A 113 -1.86 2.27 -5.36
N ALA A 114 -2.81 3.08 -5.83
CA ALA A 114 -4.18 2.64 -6.07
C ALA A 114 -4.25 1.53 -7.13
N GLU A 115 -3.44 1.60 -8.17
CA GLU A 115 -3.36 0.55 -9.17
C GLU A 115 -2.82 -0.77 -8.58
N GLY A 116 -1.74 -0.71 -7.80
CA GLY A 116 -1.21 -1.88 -7.08
C GLY A 116 -2.25 -2.49 -6.12
N CYS A 117 -3.01 -1.65 -5.41
CA CYS A 117 -4.09 -2.08 -4.54
C CYS A 117 -5.19 -2.81 -5.32
N LYS A 118 -5.60 -2.31 -6.50
CA LYS A 118 -6.58 -3.00 -7.37
C LYS A 118 -6.07 -4.36 -7.83
N GLN A 119 -4.80 -4.45 -8.24
CA GLN A 119 -4.21 -5.70 -8.70
C GLN A 119 -4.13 -6.77 -7.61
N SER A 120 -4.01 -6.36 -6.35
CA SER A 120 -3.94 -7.24 -5.18
C SER A 120 -5.26 -7.40 -4.43
N ASP A 121 -6.36 -6.81 -4.94
CA ASP A 121 -7.67 -6.76 -4.28
C ASP A 121 -7.60 -6.18 -2.84
N ALA A 122 -6.67 -5.26 -2.59
CA ALA A 122 -6.55 -4.52 -1.34
C ALA A 122 -7.23 -3.15 -1.46
N ALA A 123 -7.80 -2.66 -0.37
CA ALA A 123 -8.36 -1.30 -0.32
C ALA A 123 -7.33 -0.31 0.19
N LEU A 124 -7.09 0.79 -0.52
CA LEU A 124 -6.31 1.92 -0.01
C LEU A 124 -7.20 2.74 0.93
N ILE A 125 -7.12 2.48 2.24
CA ILE A 125 -8.06 3.04 3.23
C ILE A 125 -7.52 4.25 3.98
N GLY A 126 -6.27 4.62 3.76
CA GLY A 126 -5.62 5.76 4.41
C GLY A 126 -4.16 5.86 4.00
N GLY A 127 -3.48 6.83 4.57
CA GLY A 127 -2.08 7.10 4.33
C GLY A 127 -1.69 8.45 4.92
N GLU A 128 -0.44 8.84 4.70
CA GLU A 128 0.10 10.13 5.15
C GLU A 128 1.01 10.71 4.07
N THR A 129 0.93 12.03 3.88
CA THR A 129 1.89 12.79 3.08
C THR A 129 2.48 13.89 3.95
N ALA A 130 3.76 13.78 4.25
CA ALA A 130 4.48 14.70 5.12
C ALA A 130 5.56 15.48 4.36
N GLU A 131 5.54 16.81 4.47
CA GLU A 131 6.62 17.66 3.98
C GLU A 131 7.74 17.74 5.02
N HIS A 132 8.98 17.58 4.56
CA HIS A 132 10.19 17.67 5.36
C HIS A 132 11.15 18.74 4.82
N PRO A 133 10.77 20.02 4.88
CA PRO A 133 11.59 21.11 4.36
C PRO A 133 12.94 21.17 5.07
N GLY A 134 14.02 21.21 4.31
CA GLY A 134 15.38 21.23 4.83
C GLY A 134 15.95 19.90 5.31
N LEU A 135 15.11 18.85 5.43
CA LEU A 135 15.55 17.49 5.73
C LEU A 135 15.87 16.70 4.45
N MET A 136 15.11 16.94 3.40
CA MET A 136 15.34 16.33 2.09
C MET A 136 15.21 17.39 0.98
N PRO A 137 15.83 17.15 -0.21
CA PRO A 137 15.69 18.03 -1.36
C PRO A 137 14.22 18.21 -1.77
N GLU A 138 13.85 19.42 -2.24
CA GLU A 138 12.48 19.74 -2.63
C GLU A 138 11.90 18.78 -3.68
N GLU A 139 12.73 18.29 -4.60
CA GLU A 139 12.31 17.43 -5.73
C GLU A 139 12.22 15.95 -5.35
N GLU A 140 12.75 15.56 -4.20
CA GLU A 140 12.85 14.18 -3.75
C GLU A 140 11.71 13.81 -2.81
N TYR A 141 11.42 12.52 -2.75
CA TYR A 141 10.48 11.91 -1.80
C TYR A 141 10.94 10.50 -1.45
N ASP A 142 10.43 9.99 -0.34
CA ASP A 142 10.46 8.59 0.00
C ASP A 142 9.02 8.04 0.02
N LEU A 143 8.88 6.77 -0.33
CA LEU A 143 7.59 6.08 -0.40
C LEU A 143 7.69 4.74 0.31
N ALA A 144 6.87 4.56 1.32
CA ALA A 144 6.72 3.32 2.05
C ALA A 144 5.26 2.91 2.13
N GLY A 145 5.03 1.63 2.38
CA GLY A 145 3.70 1.05 2.51
C GLY A 145 3.57 0.13 3.71
N PHE A 146 2.34 -0.08 4.10
CA PHE A 146 1.94 -1.04 5.12
C PHE A 146 0.66 -1.74 4.66
N ALA A 147 0.75 -3.05 4.51
CA ALA A 147 -0.37 -3.90 4.14
C ALA A 147 -0.81 -4.78 5.30
N VAL A 148 -2.10 -5.01 5.40
CA VAL A 148 -2.70 -5.96 6.34
C VAL A 148 -3.51 -6.98 5.56
N GLY A 149 -3.35 -8.23 5.91
CA GLY A 149 -4.08 -9.36 5.38
C GLY A 149 -4.65 -10.25 6.48
N VAL A 150 -5.39 -11.27 6.07
CA VAL A 150 -5.97 -12.26 6.98
C VAL A 150 -5.73 -13.66 6.47
N VAL A 151 -5.52 -14.59 7.37
CA VAL A 151 -5.39 -16.03 7.10
C VAL A 151 -5.99 -16.81 8.27
N ASP A 152 -6.54 -18.00 8.05
CA ASP A 152 -6.85 -18.89 9.18
C ASP A 152 -5.53 -19.43 9.76
N GLU A 153 -5.38 -19.44 11.09
CA GLU A 153 -4.12 -19.83 11.77
C GLU A 153 -3.54 -21.15 11.26
N LYS A 154 -4.41 -22.12 10.96
CA LYS A 154 -4.00 -23.44 10.44
C LYS A 154 -3.44 -23.41 9.00
N ASP A 155 -3.75 -22.35 8.25
CA ASP A 155 -3.37 -22.19 6.85
C ASP A 155 -2.15 -21.27 6.66
N ILE A 156 -1.54 -20.82 7.77
CA ILE A 156 -0.33 -19.99 7.72
C ILE A 156 0.83 -20.76 7.11
N ILE A 157 1.41 -20.23 6.05
CA ILE A 157 2.58 -20.80 5.39
C ILE A 157 3.84 -20.34 6.14
N THR A 158 4.53 -21.28 6.77
CA THR A 158 5.75 -21.02 7.56
C THR A 158 7.04 -21.48 6.90
N GLY A 159 6.94 -22.21 5.77
CA GLY A 159 8.08 -22.87 5.14
C GLY A 159 8.49 -24.19 5.80
N ALA A 160 7.81 -24.64 6.87
CA ALA A 160 8.16 -25.87 7.57
C ALA A 160 8.02 -27.13 6.72
N ASP A 161 7.14 -27.10 5.72
CA ASP A 161 6.86 -28.23 4.82
C ASP A 161 7.73 -28.23 3.55
N VAL A 162 8.60 -27.24 3.37
CA VAL A 162 9.49 -27.13 2.19
C VAL A 162 10.53 -28.26 2.24
N LYS A 163 10.66 -28.98 1.12
CA LYS A 163 11.52 -30.17 1.01
C LYS A 163 12.24 -30.24 -0.33
N ALA A 164 13.24 -31.09 -0.40
CA ALA A 164 13.93 -31.37 -1.64
C ALA A 164 12.98 -31.93 -2.69
N GLY A 165 12.98 -31.34 -3.88
CA GLY A 165 12.08 -31.67 -4.98
C GLY A 165 10.93 -30.69 -5.19
N ASP A 166 10.73 -29.74 -4.28
CA ASP A 166 9.78 -28.64 -4.50
C ASP A 166 10.27 -27.73 -5.62
N VAL A 167 9.33 -27.16 -6.36
CA VAL A 167 9.59 -26.33 -7.54
C VAL A 167 9.45 -24.86 -7.20
N LEU A 168 10.43 -24.05 -7.61
CA LEU A 168 10.33 -22.58 -7.56
C LEU A 168 9.57 -22.08 -8.78
N ILE A 169 8.58 -21.24 -8.54
CA ILE A 169 7.79 -20.57 -9.58
C ILE A 169 8.04 -19.06 -9.43
N GLY A 170 8.46 -18.41 -10.52
CA GLY A 170 8.73 -16.98 -10.57
C GLY A 170 7.78 -16.25 -11.50
#